data_a75ffc01f0c65ff9f37f0076ced04f27
#
_entry.id   a75ffc01f0c65ff9f37f0076ced04f27
#
_cell.length_a   1.000
_cell.length_b   1.000
_cell.length_c   1.000
_cell.angle_alpha   90.00
_cell.angle_beta   90.00
_cell.angle_gamma   90.00
#
_symmetry.space_group_name_H-M   'P 1'
#
loop_
_entity.id
_entity.type
_entity.pdbx_description
1 polymer ?
#
loop_
_entity_poly.entity_id
_entity_poly.type
_entity_poly.pdbx_seq_one_letter_code
_entity_poly.pdbx_strand_id
1 'polypeptide(L)'
;DSYSPFPIHGIDPAMGIKPTKLPWLIFCMGITGTFTGLCLQYWMNAYDYQYMLSGKPIFSLPANVPVMFELTILFAALTTFFSTLIVNGLPRFYNPLFKVKEFARATDDRYFICIEAADPRYDAAGLKKFFSENKAVSVQVVEDDSHVGAAIPEFIKNAAVAGFVAGLIPLAIIAYARVVPKEMPRIHPNPNMDFQKKFKTQTENTIFKDGRAIYNARVARVFY
;
A
#
# COMPACT_ATOMS: atom_id res chain seq x y z
N ASP A 1 0.78 -26.54 -13.80
CA ASP A 1 1.00 -26.12 -12.42
C ASP A 1 1.41 -27.29 -11.54
N SER A 2 2.22 -27.05 -10.52
CA SER A 2 2.60 -28.04 -9.51
C SER A 2 2.21 -27.54 -8.12
N TYR A 3 1.73 -28.44 -7.28
CA TYR A 3 1.34 -28.16 -5.91
C TYR A 3 2.06 -29.11 -4.97
N SER A 4 2.70 -28.57 -3.94
CA SER A 4 3.48 -29.35 -2.98
C SER A 4 3.37 -28.72 -1.59
N PRO A 5 3.46 -29.52 -0.51
CA PRO A 5 3.37 -29.03 0.87
C PRO A 5 4.58 -28.18 1.27
N PHE A 6 5.69 -28.30 0.57
CA PHE A 6 6.89 -27.50 0.78
C PHE A 6 7.57 -27.14 -0.54
N PRO A 7 8.40 -26.06 -0.56
CA PRO A 7 9.10 -25.65 -1.77
C PRO A 7 10.05 -26.74 -2.30
N ILE A 8 9.89 -27.09 -3.57
CA ILE A 8 10.78 -28.05 -4.24
C ILE A 8 11.90 -27.30 -4.92
N HIS A 9 13.14 -27.56 -4.53
CA HIS A 9 14.30 -26.92 -5.14
C HIS A 9 14.45 -27.32 -6.60
N GLY A 10 14.66 -26.34 -7.47
CA GLY A 10 14.87 -26.59 -8.91
C GLY A 10 13.61 -26.88 -9.73
N ILE A 11 12.40 -26.71 -9.17
CA ILE A 11 11.14 -26.95 -9.89
C ILE A 11 10.91 -25.91 -10.99
N ASP A 12 11.25 -24.66 -10.76
CA ASP A 12 11.04 -23.57 -11.72
C ASP A 12 11.78 -23.79 -13.04
N PRO A 13 13.09 -24.13 -13.06
CA PRO A 13 13.77 -24.50 -14.29
C PRO A 13 13.20 -25.75 -14.94
N ALA A 14 12.79 -26.77 -14.15
CA ALA A 14 12.19 -27.99 -14.67
C ALA A 14 10.84 -27.73 -15.36
N MET A 15 10.07 -26.78 -14.87
CA MET A 15 8.81 -26.33 -15.48
C MET A 15 9.01 -25.31 -16.61
N GLY A 16 10.23 -24.86 -16.88
CA GLY A 16 10.53 -23.83 -17.87
C GLY A 16 10.02 -22.43 -17.48
N ILE A 17 9.81 -22.17 -16.19
CA ILE A 17 9.33 -20.88 -15.69
C ILE A 17 10.46 -19.86 -15.81
N LYS A 18 10.17 -18.76 -16.50
CA LYS A 18 11.11 -17.64 -16.64
C LYS A 18 11.09 -16.74 -15.41
N PRO A 19 12.23 -16.10 -15.05
CA PRO A 19 12.28 -15.13 -13.97
C PRO A 19 11.24 -14.02 -14.19
N THR A 20 10.57 -13.63 -13.11
CA THR A 20 9.57 -12.57 -13.15
C THR A 20 10.20 -11.21 -13.46
N LYS A 21 9.50 -10.37 -14.21
CA LYS A 21 9.89 -8.97 -14.48
C LYS A 21 9.41 -8.01 -13.39
N LEU A 22 8.72 -8.52 -12.38
CA LEU A 22 8.15 -7.73 -11.29
C LEU A 22 9.17 -6.83 -10.56
N PRO A 23 10.39 -7.30 -10.23
CA PRO A 23 11.39 -6.45 -9.57
C PRO A 23 11.76 -5.19 -10.37
N TRP A 24 11.83 -5.31 -11.71
CA TRP A 24 12.10 -4.16 -12.57
C TRP A 24 10.97 -3.14 -12.57
N LEU A 25 9.72 -3.60 -12.56
CA LEU A 25 8.56 -2.71 -12.44
C LEU A 25 8.57 -1.95 -11.12
N ILE A 26 8.86 -2.65 -10.01
CA ILE A 26 8.95 -2.05 -8.67
C ILE A 26 10.08 -1.03 -8.60
N PHE A 27 11.24 -1.35 -9.18
CA PHE A 27 12.39 -0.46 -9.24
C PHE A 27 12.07 0.84 -10.00
N CYS A 28 11.48 0.73 -11.19
CA CYS A 28 11.08 1.90 -11.99
C CYS A 28 10.08 2.78 -11.23
N MET A 29 9.11 2.18 -10.55
CA MET A 29 8.13 2.92 -9.78
C MET A 29 8.73 3.55 -8.52
N GLY A 30 9.69 2.91 -7.88
CA GLY A 30 10.46 3.50 -6.79
C GLY A 30 11.21 4.76 -7.24
N ILE A 31 11.90 4.69 -8.38
CA ILE A 31 12.57 5.86 -8.99
C ILE A 31 11.55 6.96 -9.31
N THR A 32 10.41 6.60 -9.87
CA THR A 32 9.32 7.56 -10.14
C THR A 32 8.87 8.25 -8.85
N GLY A 33 8.74 7.52 -7.75
CA GLY A 33 8.43 8.08 -6.43
C GLY A 33 9.49 9.09 -5.96
N THR A 34 10.78 8.76 -6.12
CA THR A 34 11.90 9.67 -5.80
C THR A 34 11.79 10.99 -6.57
N PHE A 35 11.61 10.91 -7.90
CA PHE A 35 11.47 12.10 -8.74
C PHE A 35 10.20 12.89 -8.43
N THR A 36 9.10 12.21 -8.15
CA THR A 36 7.86 12.87 -7.74
C THR A 36 8.07 13.67 -6.45
N GLY A 37 8.74 13.09 -5.46
CA GLY A 37 9.09 13.77 -4.22
C GLY A 37 9.97 15.00 -4.45
N LEU A 38 11.00 14.84 -5.28
CA LEU A 38 11.90 15.95 -5.62
C LEU A 38 11.16 17.08 -6.33
N CYS A 39 10.42 16.78 -7.39
CA CYS A 39 9.69 17.76 -8.18
C CYS A 39 8.63 18.49 -7.35
N LEU A 40 7.89 17.75 -6.54
CA LEU A 40 6.83 18.30 -5.69
C LEU A 40 7.40 19.27 -4.66
N GLN A 41 8.47 18.88 -3.97
CA GLN A 41 9.12 19.75 -2.98
C GLN A 41 9.80 20.96 -3.62
N TYR A 42 10.44 20.78 -4.78
CA TYR A 42 11.02 21.89 -5.52
C TYR A 42 9.95 22.88 -5.95
N TRP A 43 8.84 22.39 -6.51
CA TRP A 43 7.71 23.22 -6.89
C TRP A 43 7.17 24.02 -5.70
N MET A 44 6.89 23.34 -4.59
CA MET A 44 6.29 23.98 -3.40
C MET A 44 7.20 25.01 -2.77
N ASN A 45 8.50 24.72 -2.64
CA ASN A 45 9.42 25.56 -1.87
C ASN A 45 10.09 26.64 -2.72
N ALA A 46 10.42 26.33 -4.00
CA ALA A 46 11.20 27.24 -4.83
C ALA A 46 10.34 28.06 -5.82
N TYR A 47 9.13 27.61 -6.13
CA TYR A 47 8.29 28.26 -7.13
C TYR A 47 6.97 28.80 -6.58
N ASP A 48 6.12 27.93 -5.96
CA ASP A 48 4.76 28.29 -5.57
C ASP A 48 4.72 29.13 -4.28
N TYR A 49 5.43 28.71 -3.23
CA TYR A 49 5.43 29.38 -1.95
C TYR A 49 6.86 29.53 -1.38
N GLN A 50 7.52 30.59 -1.83
CA GLN A 50 8.87 30.93 -1.41
C GLN A 50 8.87 31.56 0.01
N TYR A 51 8.98 30.73 1.04
CA TYR A 51 9.05 31.19 2.41
C TYR A 51 10.48 31.06 2.96
N MET A 52 11.16 32.20 3.07
CA MET A 52 12.53 32.25 3.60
C MET A 52 12.52 32.30 5.12
N LEU A 53 13.02 31.24 5.74
CA LEU A 53 13.16 31.11 7.20
C LEU A 53 14.60 31.31 7.62
N SER A 54 14.87 32.36 8.43
CA SER A 54 16.17 32.55 9.11
C SER A 54 17.40 32.46 8.19
N GLY A 55 17.30 32.96 6.95
CA GLY A 55 18.41 32.93 5.98
C GLY A 55 18.73 31.54 5.40
N LYS A 56 17.89 30.53 5.60
CA LYS A 56 18.06 29.22 4.97
C LYS A 56 17.75 29.29 3.48
N PRO A 57 18.43 28.48 2.63
CA PRO A 57 18.11 28.44 1.22
C PRO A 57 16.66 27.97 1.00
N ILE A 58 15.99 28.55 0.00
CA ILE A 58 14.60 28.23 -0.36
C ILE A 58 14.44 26.73 -0.65
N PHE A 59 15.44 26.15 -1.32
CA PHE A 59 15.50 24.72 -1.59
C PHE A 59 16.84 24.13 -1.12
N SER A 60 16.77 23.06 -0.34
CA SER A 60 17.93 22.32 0.16
C SER A 60 17.72 20.83 -0.06
N LEU A 61 18.51 20.21 -0.92
CA LEU A 61 18.37 18.79 -1.22
C LEU A 61 18.46 17.89 0.03
N PRO A 62 19.44 18.09 0.95
CA PRO A 62 19.52 17.24 2.16
C PRO A 62 18.26 17.29 3.03
N ALA A 63 17.63 18.45 3.13
CA ALA A 63 16.39 18.60 3.92
C ALA A 63 15.19 17.89 3.27
N ASN A 64 15.23 17.68 1.96
CA ASN A 64 14.15 17.08 1.20
C ASN A 64 14.30 15.57 1.00
N VAL A 65 15.47 14.99 1.30
CA VAL A 65 15.74 13.54 1.18
C VAL A 65 14.71 12.68 1.93
N PRO A 66 14.29 12.98 3.17
CA PRO A 66 13.31 12.15 3.87
C PRO A 66 12.00 11.96 3.11
N VAL A 67 11.45 13.03 2.53
CA VAL A 67 10.19 12.95 1.77
C VAL A 67 10.38 12.22 0.44
N MET A 68 11.53 12.41 -0.23
CA MET A 68 11.87 11.64 -1.43
C MET A 68 11.93 10.14 -1.11
N PHE A 69 12.55 9.78 0.02
CA PHE A 69 12.64 8.39 0.48
C PHE A 69 11.27 7.80 0.80
N GLU A 70 10.41 8.53 1.50
CA GLU A 70 9.04 8.09 1.79
C GLU A 70 8.24 7.82 0.52
N LEU A 71 8.27 8.72 -0.45
CA LEU A 71 7.56 8.52 -1.72
C LEU A 71 8.16 7.38 -2.55
N THR A 72 9.48 7.17 -2.48
CA THR A 72 10.13 6.02 -3.11
C THR A 72 9.54 4.71 -2.56
N ILE A 73 9.50 4.58 -1.24
CA ILE A 73 8.95 3.38 -0.57
C ILE A 73 7.46 3.22 -0.85
N LEU A 74 6.69 4.31 -0.77
CA LEU A 74 5.26 4.27 -1.01
C LEU A 74 4.92 3.78 -2.42
N PHE A 75 5.56 4.33 -3.44
CA PHE A 75 5.35 3.91 -4.83
C PHE A 75 5.79 2.47 -5.06
N ALA A 76 6.94 2.07 -4.52
CA ALA A 76 7.41 0.69 -4.61
C ALA A 76 6.44 -0.28 -3.91
N ALA A 77 5.97 0.03 -2.71
CA ALA A 77 5.06 -0.80 -1.94
C ALA A 77 3.69 -0.95 -2.61
N LEU A 78 3.09 0.15 -3.05
CA LEU A 78 1.82 0.14 -3.77
C LEU A 78 1.94 -0.64 -5.09
N THR A 79 3.04 -0.44 -5.82
CA THR A 79 3.29 -1.18 -7.05
C THR A 79 3.43 -2.67 -6.77
N THR A 80 4.16 -3.07 -5.74
CA THR A 80 4.30 -4.46 -5.34
C THR A 80 2.93 -5.07 -5.05
N PHE A 81 2.13 -4.41 -4.25
CA PHE A 81 0.81 -4.89 -3.87
C PHE A 81 -0.11 -5.05 -5.09
N PHE A 82 -0.31 -3.98 -5.86
CA PHE A 82 -1.24 -4.02 -6.98
C PHE A 82 -0.74 -4.90 -8.13
N SER A 83 0.55 -4.86 -8.47
CA SER A 83 1.08 -5.69 -9.55
C SER A 83 1.04 -7.17 -9.20
N THR A 84 1.27 -7.55 -7.95
CA THR A 84 1.11 -8.93 -7.51
C THR A 84 -0.32 -9.41 -7.68
N LEU A 85 -1.31 -8.60 -7.32
CA LEU A 85 -2.72 -8.93 -7.53
C LEU A 85 -3.08 -9.05 -9.00
N ILE A 86 -2.66 -8.06 -9.82
CA ILE A 86 -2.99 -7.99 -11.24
C ILE A 86 -2.33 -9.14 -12.03
N VAL A 87 -1.03 -9.34 -11.83
CA VAL A 87 -0.27 -10.37 -12.59
C VAL A 87 -0.76 -11.78 -12.25
N ASN A 88 -1.16 -12.03 -11.01
CA ASN A 88 -1.71 -13.31 -10.59
C ASN A 88 -3.23 -13.43 -10.84
N GLY A 89 -3.87 -12.39 -11.36
CA GLY A 89 -5.33 -12.38 -11.58
C GLY A 89 -6.13 -12.55 -10.29
N LEU A 90 -5.62 -12.02 -9.18
CA LEU A 90 -6.28 -12.08 -7.88
C LEU A 90 -7.29 -10.92 -7.71
N PRO A 91 -8.38 -11.12 -6.97
CA PRO A 91 -8.79 -12.32 -6.23
C PRO A 91 -9.48 -13.36 -7.13
N ARG A 92 -9.08 -14.63 -6.96
CA ARG A 92 -9.75 -15.78 -7.58
C ARG A 92 -10.60 -16.47 -6.54
N PHE A 93 -11.91 -16.37 -6.66
CA PHE A 93 -12.85 -16.94 -5.69
C PHE A 93 -13.20 -18.40 -5.94
N TYR A 94 -12.80 -18.93 -7.11
CA TYR A 94 -13.04 -20.31 -7.51
C TYR A 94 -11.81 -20.92 -8.15
N ASN A 95 -11.53 -22.18 -7.77
CA ASN A 95 -10.54 -23.01 -8.43
C ASN A 95 -11.12 -24.43 -8.61
N PRO A 96 -11.19 -24.97 -9.85
CA PRO A 96 -11.75 -26.28 -10.12
C PRO A 96 -11.11 -27.42 -9.33
N LEU A 97 -9.84 -27.30 -8.96
CA LEU A 97 -9.11 -28.30 -8.20
C LEU A 97 -9.70 -28.58 -6.82
N PHE A 98 -10.45 -27.62 -6.23
CA PHE A 98 -11.15 -27.86 -4.97
C PHE A 98 -12.31 -28.84 -5.05
N LYS A 99 -12.74 -29.23 -6.25
CA LYS A 99 -13.71 -30.34 -6.44
C LYS A 99 -13.10 -31.69 -6.07
N VAL A 100 -11.78 -31.82 -6.17
CA VAL A 100 -11.05 -33.06 -5.88
C VAL A 100 -10.75 -33.10 -4.39
N LYS A 101 -11.40 -34.01 -3.65
CA LYS A 101 -11.22 -34.12 -2.18
C LYS A 101 -9.76 -34.39 -1.78
N GLU A 102 -9.06 -35.19 -2.56
CA GLU A 102 -7.66 -35.52 -2.32
C GLU A 102 -6.73 -34.31 -2.46
N PHE A 103 -7.16 -33.27 -3.21
CA PHE A 103 -6.37 -32.05 -3.39
C PHE A 103 -6.15 -31.27 -2.08
N ALA A 104 -7.01 -31.46 -1.07
CA ALA A 104 -6.80 -30.89 0.25
C ALA A 104 -5.44 -31.32 0.87
N ARG A 105 -4.91 -32.48 0.47
CA ARG A 105 -3.60 -32.98 0.92
C ARG A 105 -2.41 -32.33 0.23
N ALA A 106 -2.63 -31.39 -0.70
CA ALA A 106 -1.55 -30.61 -1.33
C ALA A 106 -0.78 -29.73 -0.35
N THR A 107 -1.41 -29.37 0.77
CA THR A 107 -0.80 -28.59 1.86
C THR A 107 -0.28 -29.47 3.00
N ASP A 108 -0.49 -30.77 2.95
CA ASP A 108 -0.19 -31.70 4.04
C ASP A 108 0.93 -32.67 3.66
N ASP A 109 0.66 -33.63 2.77
CA ASP A 109 1.56 -34.75 2.54
C ASP A 109 1.63 -35.21 1.07
N ARG A 110 0.92 -34.59 0.14
CA ARG A 110 0.88 -35.03 -1.28
C ARG A 110 1.32 -33.99 -2.27
N TYR A 111 1.82 -34.48 -3.39
CA TYR A 111 2.23 -33.67 -4.55
C TYR A 111 1.20 -33.81 -5.66
N PHE A 112 0.89 -32.71 -6.31
CA PHE A 112 -0.03 -32.69 -7.44
C PHE A 112 0.59 -31.96 -8.61
N ILE A 113 0.37 -32.51 -9.81
CA ILE A 113 0.69 -31.89 -11.08
C ILE A 113 -0.63 -31.66 -11.80
N CYS A 114 -0.91 -30.42 -12.16
CA CYS A 114 -2.08 -30.04 -12.94
C CYS A 114 -1.66 -29.58 -14.33
N ILE A 115 -2.25 -30.14 -15.35
CA ILE A 115 -2.06 -29.73 -16.75
C ILE A 115 -3.39 -29.12 -17.20
N GLU A 116 -3.34 -27.85 -17.60
CA GLU A 116 -4.52 -27.14 -18.08
C GLU A 116 -4.89 -27.59 -19.49
N ALA A 117 -6.18 -27.74 -19.76
CA ALA A 117 -6.67 -28.10 -21.09
C ALA A 117 -6.40 -27.03 -22.16
N ALA A 118 -6.09 -25.80 -21.73
CA ALA A 118 -5.67 -24.71 -22.60
C ALA A 118 -4.24 -24.86 -23.13
N ASP A 119 -3.44 -25.80 -22.61
CA ASP A 119 -2.10 -26.07 -23.15
C ASP A 119 -2.22 -26.67 -24.58
N PRO A 120 -1.51 -26.09 -25.57
CA PRO A 120 -1.52 -26.61 -26.96
C PRO A 120 -1.07 -28.06 -27.09
N ARG A 121 -0.38 -28.61 -26.11
CA ARG A 121 0.11 -29.99 -26.06
C ARG A 121 -0.83 -30.92 -25.29
N TYR A 122 -1.98 -30.45 -24.87
CA TYR A 122 -2.91 -31.26 -24.10
C TYR A 122 -3.47 -32.40 -24.90
N ASP A 123 -3.22 -33.63 -24.46
CA ASP A 123 -3.83 -34.86 -24.94
C ASP A 123 -4.24 -35.72 -23.73
N ALA A 124 -5.53 -35.80 -23.48
CA ALA A 124 -6.06 -36.52 -22.32
C ALA A 124 -5.70 -38.02 -22.31
N ALA A 125 -5.64 -38.67 -23.47
CA ALA A 125 -5.31 -40.11 -23.58
C ALA A 125 -3.80 -40.34 -23.36
N GLY A 126 -2.96 -39.56 -24.03
CA GLY A 126 -1.51 -39.59 -23.87
C GLY A 126 -1.06 -39.27 -22.46
N LEU A 127 -1.68 -38.26 -21.84
CA LEU A 127 -1.37 -37.87 -20.46
C LEU A 127 -1.75 -38.94 -19.42
N LYS A 128 -2.91 -39.59 -19.57
CA LYS A 128 -3.27 -40.70 -18.68
C LYS A 128 -2.24 -41.84 -18.78
N LYS A 129 -1.79 -42.19 -19.98
CA LYS A 129 -0.78 -43.20 -20.19
C LYS A 129 0.56 -42.78 -19.56
N PHE A 130 0.99 -41.56 -19.84
CA PHE A 130 2.23 -41.00 -19.28
C PHE A 130 2.26 -41.02 -17.75
N PHE A 131 1.19 -40.58 -17.09
CA PHE A 131 1.12 -40.59 -15.64
C PHE A 131 1.05 -41.99 -15.05
N SER A 132 0.35 -42.94 -15.71
CA SER A 132 0.31 -44.31 -15.24
C SER A 132 1.67 -45.01 -15.38
N GLU A 133 2.43 -44.76 -16.44
CA GLU A 133 3.79 -45.25 -16.64
C GLU A 133 4.75 -44.70 -15.59
N ASN A 134 4.56 -43.45 -15.15
CA ASN A 134 5.34 -42.78 -14.10
C ASN A 134 4.80 -43.03 -12.69
N LYS A 135 3.99 -44.07 -12.49
CA LYS A 135 3.47 -44.49 -11.16
C LYS A 135 2.68 -43.44 -10.41
N ALA A 136 1.94 -42.58 -11.09
CA ALA A 136 1.02 -41.67 -10.45
C ALA A 136 -0.01 -42.46 -9.61
N VAL A 137 -0.29 -41.98 -8.41
CA VAL A 137 -1.22 -42.64 -7.46
C VAL A 137 -2.66 -42.57 -8.01
N SER A 138 -3.04 -41.45 -8.57
CA SER A 138 -4.34 -41.26 -9.23
C SER A 138 -4.25 -40.21 -10.34
N VAL A 139 -5.03 -40.39 -11.39
CA VAL A 139 -5.16 -39.44 -12.49
C VAL A 139 -6.64 -39.15 -12.69
N GLN A 140 -7.01 -37.89 -12.47
CA GLN A 140 -8.39 -37.45 -12.59
C GLN A 140 -8.48 -36.30 -13.59
N VAL A 141 -9.58 -36.28 -14.35
CA VAL A 141 -9.93 -35.16 -15.22
C VAL A 141 -10.94 -34.30 -14.45
N VAL A 142 -10.62 -33.03 -14.28
CA VAL A 142 -11.50 -32.10 -13.58
C VAL A 142 -12.09 -31.13 -14.59
N GLU A 143 -13.40 -31.06 -14.63
CA GLU A 143 -14.10 -30.11 -15.49
C GLU A 143 -14.03 -28.69 -14.87
N ASP A 144 -13.69 -27.74 -15.72
CA ASP A 144 -13.61 -26.34 -15.32
C ASP A 144 -14.97 -25.63 -15.50
N ASP A 145 -15.71 -25.47 -14.41
CA ASP A 145 -16.94 -24.69 -14.36
C ASP A 145 -16.67 -23.22 -13.97
N SER A 146 -15.52 -22.69 -14.31
CA SER A 146 -15.10 -21.33 -13.94
C SER A 146 -16.10 -20.24 -14.33
N HIS A 147 -16.94 -20.49 -15.33
CA HIS A 147 -18.02 -19.59 -15.72
C HIS A 147 -19.11 -19.42 -14.64
N VAL A 148 -19.23 -20.38 -13.73
CA VAL A 148 -20.31 -20.37 -12.71
C VAL A 148 -19.84 -19.78 -11.36
N GLY A 149 -18.56 -19.91 -11.03
CA GLY A 149 -18.02 -19.54 -9.73
C GLY A 149 -17.05 -18.35 -9.68
N ALA A 150 -16.59 -17.87 -10.85
CA ALA A 150 -15.54 -16.86 -10.92
C ALA A 150 -16.05 -15.42 -10.77
N ALA A 151 -17.35 -15.20 -10.70
CA ALA A 151 -17.91 -13.85 -10.53
C ALA A 151 -17.63 -13.33 -9.13
N ILE A 152 -17.09 -12.10 -9.07
CA ILE A 152 -16.92 -11.40 -7.79
C ILE A 152 -18.28 -11.26 -7.12
N PRO A 153 -18.45 -11.74 -5.88
CA PRO A 153 -19.72 -11.63 -5.16
C PRO A 153 -20.24 -10.18 -5.14
N GLU A 154 -21.53 -10.02 -5.36
CA GLU A 154 -22.13 -8.68 -5.48
C GLU A 154 -21.92 -7.83 -4.23
N PHE A 155 -21.90 -8.45 -3.04
CA PHE A 155 -21.64 -7.71 -1.81
C PHE A 155 -20.24 -7.06 -1.80
N ILE A 156 -19.22 -7.69 -2.40
CA ILE A 156 -17.86 -7.13 -2.50
C ILE A 156 -17.85 -5.96 -3.49
N LYS A 157 -18.56 -6.09 -4.62
CA LYS A 157 -18.69 -4.98 -5.58
C LYS A 157 -19.40 -3.80 -4.92
N ASN A 158 -20.50 -4.05 -4.24
CA ASN A 158 -21.24 -3.02 -3.55
C ASN A 158 -20.45 -2.37 -2.41
N ALA A 159 -19.71 -3.17 -1.64
CA ALA A 159 -18.80 -2.65 -0.59
C ALA A 159 -17.68 -1.79 -1.18
N ALA A 160 -17.08 -2.21 -2.30
CA ALA A 160 -16.07 -1.43 -2.99
C ALA A 160 -16.61 -0.10 -3.52
N VAL A 161 -17.80 -0.12 -4.14
CA VAL A 161 -18.47 1.10 -4.61
C VAL A 161 -18.83 2.01 -3.43
N ALA A 162 -19.39 1.46 -2.36
CA ALA A 162 -19.73 2.22 -1.16
C ALA A 162 -18.47 2.83 -0.51
N GLY A 163 -17.38 2.07 -0.42
CA GLY A 163 -16.11 2.56 0.09
C GLY A 163 -15.51 3.67 -0.78
N PHE A 164 -15.59 3.53 -2.11
CA PHE A 164 -15.16 4.57 -3.04
C PHE A 164 -15.99 5.86 -2.89
N VAL A 165 -17.32 5.73 -2.84
CA VAL A 165 -18.22 6.89 -2.65
C VAL A 165 -17.97 7.55 -1.30
N ALA A 166 -17.83 6.75 -0.22
CA ALA A 166 -17.50 7.25 1.10
C ALA A 166 -16.13 7.99 1.12
N GLY A 167 -15.16 7.51 0.35
CA GLY A 167 -13.86 8.17 0.19
C GLY A 167 -13.93 9.52 -0.53
N LEU A 168 -14.94 9.76 -1.38
CA LEU A 168 -15.15 11.06 -2.03
C LEU A 168 -15.72 12.13 -1.08
N ILE A 169 -16.39 11.73 0.00
CA ILE A 169 -17.01 12.67 0.96
C ILE A 169 -15.96 13.60 1.60
N PRO A 170 -14.84 13.11 2.18
CA PRO A 170 -13.83 14.00 2.74
C PRO A 170 -13.20 14.90 1.69
N LEU A 171 -13.00 14.42 0.46
CA LEU A 171 -12.50 15.24 -0.64
C LEU A 171 -13.46 16.36 -1.00
N ALA A 172 -14.75 16.07 -1.05
CA ALA A 172 -15.80 17.09 -1.29
C ALA A 172 -15.85 18.13 -0.16
N ILE A 173 -15.72 17.68 1.11
CA ILE A 173 -15.67 18.57 2.27
C ILE A 173 -14.45 19.50 2.19
N ILE A 174 -13.28 18.96 1.83
CA ILE A 174 -12.04 19.74 1.68
C ILE A 174 -12.20 20.76 0.53
N ALA A 175 -12.73 20.34 -0.61
CA ALA A 175 -12.97 21.21 -1.75
C ALA A 175 -13.95 22.35 -1.38
N TYR A 176 -15.06 22.01 -0.72
CA TYR A 176 -16.01 22.99 -0.22
C TYR A 176 -15.37 23.97 0.77
N ALA A 177 -14.57 23.44 1.71
CA ALA A 177 -13.90 24.26 2.71
C ALA A 177 -12.84 25.21 2.13
N ARG A 178 -12.30 24.92 0.94
CA ARG A 178 -11.35 25.81 0.24
C ARG A 178 -12.03 26.91 -0.54
N VAL A 179 -13.19 26.63 -1.12
CA VAL A 179 -13.89 27.58 -2.00
C VAL A 179 -14.77 28.56 -1.22
N VAL A 180 -15.40 28.08 -0.15
CA VAL A 180 -16.34 28.90 0.63
C VAL A 180 -15.60 29.65 1.74
N PRO A 181 -15.62 31.01 1.74
CA PRO A 181 -15.10 31.80 2.84
C PRO A 181 -15.82 31.47 4.16
N LYS A 182 -15.06 31.32 5.24
CA LYS A 182 -15.62 31.01 6.57
C LYS A 182 -15.31 32.13 7.54
N GLU A 183 -16.32 32.56 8.27
CA GLU A 183 -16.19 33.53 9.38
C GLU A 183 -15.74 32.85 10.67
N MET A 184 -15.91 31.53 10.78
CA MET A 184 -15.49 30.76 11.97
C MET A 184 -13.98 30.51 11.97
N PRO A 185 -13.35 30.50 13.14
CA PRO A 185 -11.92 30.16 13.27
C PRO A 185 -11.65 28.75 12.74
N ARG A 186 -10.41 28.51 12.30
CA ARG A 186 -9.99 27.20 11.77
C ARG A 186 -10.14 26.12 12.84
N ILE A 187 -10.63 24.97 12.42
CA ILE A 187 -10.68 23.77 13.27
C ILE A 187 -9.25 23.22 13.33
N HIS A 188 -8.71 23.11 14.55
CA HIS A 188 -7.43 22.47 14.84
C HIS A 188 -7.68 21.10 15.48
N PRO A 189 -7.76 19.99 14.69
CA PRO A 189 -8.02 18.66 15.24
C PRO A 189 -6.89 18.18 16.16
N ASN A 190 -5.65 18.60 15.84
CA ASN A 190 -4.49 18.34 16.67
C ASN A 190 -3.79 19.67 16.97
N PRO A 191 -3.94 20.20 18.19
CA PRO A 191 -3.39 21.50 18.58
C PRO A 191 -1.86 21.51 18.70
N ASN A 192 -1.17 20.37 18.56
CA ASN A 192 0.28 20.25 18.63
C ASN A 192 0.89 21.03 19.80
N MET A 193 1.63 22.11 19.49
CA MET A 193 2.29 22.96 20.49
C MET A 193 1.44 24.18 20.93
N ASP A 194 0.20 24.29 20.50
CA ASP A 194 -0.68 25.38 20.94
C ASP A 194 -0.97 25.27 22.45
N PHE A 195 -1.16 24.05 22.95
CA PHE A 195 -1.30 23.75 24.36
C PHE A 195 0.00 23.15 24.90
N GLN A 196 0.70 23.92 25.67
CA GLN A 196 1.96 23.51 26.30
C GLN A 196 1.86 23.65 27.83
N LYS A 197 2.58 22.81 28.58
CA LYS A 197 2.64 22.90 30.04
C LYS A 197 3.44 24.09 30.54
N LYS A 198 4.05 24.89 29.68
CA LYS A 198 4.76 26.11 30.01
C LYS A 198 3.79 27.31 30.06
N PHE A 199 4.05 28.25 30.90
CA PHE A 199 3.34 29.52 30.87
C PHE A 199 3.74 30.32 29.62
N LYS A 200 2.75 30.71 28.82
CA LYS A 200 2.95 31.60 27.68
C LYS A 200 2.77 33.04 28.08
N THR A 201 3.25 33.98 27.25
CA THR A 201 2.95 35.40 27.41
C THR A 201 1.44 35.61 27.42
N GLN A 202 0.94 36.47 28.31
CA GLN A 202 -0.49 36.77 28.48
C GLN A 202 -1.35 35.63 29.06
N THR A 203 -0.76 34.52 29.53
CA THR A 203 -1.48 33.52 30.32
C THR A 203 -1.39 33.86 31.79
N GLU A 204 -2.46 33.61 32.56
CA GLU A 204 -2.45 33.76 34.02
C GLU A 204 -1.52 32.75 34.66
N ASN A 205 -0.76 33.20 35.63
CA ASN A 205 0.14 32.36 36.42
C ASN A 205 -0.21 32.45 37.90
N THR A 206 -0.63 31.34 38.47
CA THR A 206 -1.02 31.24 39.87
C THR A 206 0.15 31.22 40.85
N ILE A 207 1.41 31.11 40.36
CA ILE A 207 2.61 31.05 41.20
C ILE A 207 2.99 32.45 41.72
N PHE A 208 2.75 33.48 40.90
CA PHE A 208 3.08 34.86 41.26
C PHE A 208 1.83 35.61 41.77
N LYS A 209 2.03 36.43 42.81
CA LYS A 209 0.93 37.21 43.41
C LYS A 209 0.26 38.21 42.46
N ASP A 210 0.98 38.64 41.43
CA ASP A 210 0.49 39.56 40.39
C ASP A 210 -0.20 38.83 39.21
N GLY A 211 -0.27 37.50 39.23
CA GLY A 211 -0.90 36.69 38.20
C GLY A 211 -0.20 36.69 36.82
N ARG A 212 0.97 37.30 36.68
CA ARG A 212 1.65 37.45 35.39
C ARG A 212 2.54 36.28 35.09
N ALA A 213 2.50 35.82 33.84
CA ALA A 213 3.37 34.72 33.35
C ALA A 213 4.83 35.15 33.14
N ILE A 214 5.09 36.46 33.00
CA ILE A 214 6.44 37.04 32.82
C ILE A 214 6.75 37.98 33.95
N TYR A 215 7.85 37.71 34.66
CA TYR A 215 8.37 38.60 35.70
C TYR A 215 8.99 39.83 35.04
N ASN A 216 8.55 41.02 35.47
CA ASN A 216 9.12 42.24 34.96
C ASN A 216 10.49 42.50 35.63
N ALA A 217 11.56 42.32 34.86
CA ALA A 217 12.94 42.50 35.34
C ALA A 217 13.23 43.89 35.96
N ARG A 218 12.35 44.87 35.76
CA ARG A 218 12.47 46.18 36.44
C ARG A 218 12.22 46.14 37.96
N VAL A 219 11.42 45.15 38.40
CA VAL A 219 11.16 44.99 39.86
C VAL A 219 12.34 44.32 40.57
N ALA A 220 13.13 43.51 39.86
CA ALA A 220 14.32 42.87 40.41
C ALA A 220 15.48 43.85 40.71
N ARG A 221 15.49 45.06 40.14
CA ARG A 221 16.53 46.08 40.41
C ARG A 221 16.29 46.92 41.67
N VAL A 222 15.17 46.73 42.34
CA VAL A 222 14.85 47.53 43.58
C VAL A 222 15.32 46.80 44.84
N PHE A 223 15.84 45.59 44.74
CA PHE A 223 16.29 44.75 45.84
C PHE A 223 17.82 44.49 45.87
N TYR A 224 18.64 45.39 45.24
CA TYR A 224 20.10 45.45 45.44
C TYR A 224 20.52 46.80 45.94
#